data_6a50109a54875ce89d9c48de5fcec05a
#
_entry.id   6a50109a54875ce89d9c48de5fcec05a
#
_cell.length_a   1.000
_cell.length_b   1.000
_cell.length_c   1.000
_cell.angle_alpha   90.00
_cell.angle_beta   90.00
_cell.angle_gamma   90.00
#
_symmetry.space_group_name_H-M   'P 1'
#
loop_
_entity.id
_entity.type
_entity.pdbx_description
1 polymer ?
#
loop_
_entity_poly.entity_id
_entity_poly.type
_entity_poly.pdbx_seq_one_letter_code
_entity_poly.pdbx_strand_id
1 'polypeptide(L)'
;MELAEYHRVRPVPTPFGPLFFKAGARGFPDPRYELLARVAKLTQGARVLDLNPGVGLASWQAARSGARVVAIEPSRAAFRALSENARVQGFEARLGLPWEAEAEAYDAVLLVLPAERGTRYVEASLAAAGRALKPGGLLWIAGSKKKGFERYFKTARSWIGYGRVEAREGPYRVAVLEKEHTPALPPLWEAFEAELRGRRFTFRTLPGVFSEGRVDPASALLLEALIEPEKGAPVLDLGAGYGALALPLAARGARVTALEDDLASVRALEASAAENRLEVDARHSDVDEALKEDERFAIVVTNPPFHVGGSVILDVAKAFVNAAYRYLEKGGRFYLVANPFLKYEPLIESVFGNVKTVRADRYKVLAATR
;
A
#
# COMPACT_ATOMS: atom_id res chain seq x y z
N MET A 1 13.08 16.81 1.27
CA MET A 1 12.39 16.73 -0.05
C MET A 1 11.06 17.46 0.13
N GLU A 2 10.80 18.45 -0.68
CA GLU A 2 9.52 19.16 -0.68
C GLU A 2 8.40 18.29 -1.25
N LEU A 3 7.14 18.59 -0.92
CA LEU A 3 5.98 17.84 -1.40
C LEU A 3 5.89 17.79 -2.92
N ALA A 4 6.17 18.90 -3.60
CA ALA A 4 6.18 18.98 -5.06
C ALA A 4 7.18 17.99 -5.69
N GLU A 5 8.36 17.83 -5.11
CA GLU A 5 9.38 16.88 -5.57
C GLU A 5 8.97 15.44 -5.23
N TYR A 6 8.35 15.20 -4.08
CA TYR A 6 7.80 13.89 -3.71
C TYR A 6 6.76 13.42 -4.72
N HIS A 7 5.83 14.29 -5.10
CA HIS A 7 4.75 13.97 -6.04
C HIS A 7 5.17 13.92 -7.51
N ARG A 8 6.39 14.31 -7.82
CA ARG A 8 6.87 14.38 -9.19
C ARG A 8 7.05 13.00 -9.80
N VAL A 9 6.32 12.74 -10.88
CA VAL A 9 6.53 11.56 -11.74
C VAL A 9 7.60 11.92 -12.77
N ARG A 10 8.65 11.10 -12.87
CA ARG A 10 9.78 11.35 -13.78
C ARG A 10 10.26 10.07 -14.45
N PRO A 11 10.76 10.12 -15.69
CA PRO A 11 11.37 8.96 -16.32
C PRO A 11 12.70 8.61 -15.64
N VAL A 12 12.92 7.30 -15.44
CA VAL A 12 14.18 6.73 -14.97
C VAL A 12 14.67 5.71 -15.97
N PRO A 13 15.98 5.59 -16.24
CA PRO A 13 16.50 4.59 -17.15
C PRO A 13 16.34 3.18 -16.57
N THR A 14 15.93 2.23 -17.42
CA THR A 14 15.91 0.80 -17.12
C THR A 14 16.55 0.04 -18.27
N PRO A 15 16.91 -1.26 -18.09
CA PRO A 15 17.39 -2.09 -19.19
C PRO A 15 16.39 -2.24 -20.35
N PHE A 16 15.12 -1.92 -20.10
CA PHE A 16 14.03 -2.03 -21.09
C PHE A 16 13.66 -0.68 -21.74
N GLY A 17 14.29 0.41 -21.33
CA GLY A 17 14.00 1.78 -21.75
C GLY A 17 13.54 2.66 -20.58
N PRO A 18 13.18 3.94 -20.82
CA PRO A 18 12.77 4.86 -19.76
C PRO A 18 11.41 4.44 -19.16
N LEU A 19 11.36 4.30 -17.84
CA LEU A 19 10.17 3.96 -17.06
C LEU A 19 9.81 5.15 -16.17
N PHE A 20 8.55 5.54 -16.13
CA PHE A 20 8.10 6.59 -15.21
C PHE A 20 8.01 6.06 -13.78
N PHE A 21 8.58 6.83 -12.86
CA PHE A 21 8.68 6.50 -11.44
C PHE A 21 8.42 7.75 -10.59
N LYS A 22 7.97 7.55 -9.36
CA LYS A 22 7.88 8.59 -8.33
C LYS A 22 8.30 8.07 -6.95
N ALA A 23 8.69 8.97 -6.07
CA ALA A 23 8.96 8.63 -4.67
C ALA A 23 7.71 8.00 -4.00
N GLY A 24 7.91 7.03 -3.13
CA GLY A 24 6.84 6.27 -2.48
C GLY A 24 6.24 5.14 -3.31
N ALA A 25 6.40 5.13 -4.65
CA ALA A 25 5.91 4.06 -5.51
C ALA A 25 6.72 2.76 -5.34
N ARG A 26 6.04 1.62 -5.44
CA ARG A 26 6.64 0.27 -5.40
C ARG A 26 6.95 -0.24 -6.81
N GLY A 27 7.78 -1.28 -6.89
CA GLY A 27 8.02 -2.03 -8.12
C GLY A 27 9.25 -1.60 -8.92
N PHE A 28 9.98 -0.56 -8.47
CA PHE A 28 11.26 -0.14 -9.07
C PHE A 28 12.09 0.69 -8.06
N PRO A 29 13.42 0.48 -7.97
CA PRO A 29 14.14 -0.67 -8.53
C PRO A 29 13.84 -1.93 -7.71
N ASP A 30 13.44 -3.01 -8.37
CA ASP A 30 13.17 -4.29 -7.71
C ASP A 30 13.48 -5.46 -8.66
N PRO A 31 14.50 -6.27 -8.35
CA PRO A 31 14.93 -7.36 -9.22
C PRO A 31 13.85 -8.41 -9.54
N ARG A 32 12.80 -8.54 -8.71
CA ARG A 32 11.69 -9.47 -8.96
C ARG A 32 10.89 -9.05 -10.19
N TYR A 33 10.61 -7.76 -10.34
CA TYR A 33 9.89 -7.21 -11.50
C TYR A 33 10.74 -7.25 -12.76
N GLU A 34 12.03 -6.94 -12.64
CA GLU A 34 12.97 -7.02 -13.76
C GLU A 34 13.13 -8.47 -14.27
N LEU A 35 13.28 -9.43 -13.37
CA LEU A 35 13.40 -10.83 -13.73
C LEU A 35 12.11 -11.35 -14.39
N LEU A 36 10.93 -10.99 -13.84
CA LEU A 36 9.64 -11.36 -14.43
C LEU A 36 9.48 -10.77 -15.83
N ALA A 37 9.76 -9.48 -16.01
CA ALA A 37 9.69 -8.80 -17.30
C ALA A 37 10.58 -9.41 -18.37
N ARG A 38 11.75 -9.93 -17.98
CA ARG A 38 12.72 -10.57 -18.89
C ARG A 38 12.34 -12.01 -19.25
N VAL A 39 11.74 -12.74 -18.31
CA VAL A 39 11.54 -14.21 -18.42
C VAL A 39 10.16 -14.59 -18.93
N ALA A 40 9.12 -13.81 -18.62
CA ALA A 40 7.75 -14.12 -19.01
C ALA A 40 7.61 -14.11 -20.55
N LYS A 41 7.24 -15.27 -21.09
CA LYS A 41 6.97 -15.43 -22.53
C LYS A 41 5.48 -15.31 -22.78
N LEU A 42 5.10 -14.27 -23.50
CA LEU A 42 3.70 -13.95 -23.78
C LEU A 42 3.43 -14.05 -25.29
N THR A 43 2.28 -14.57 -25.63
CA THR A 43 1.84 -14.66 -27.03
C THR A 43 1.36 -13.29 -27.51
N GLN A 44 1.73 -12.89 -28.71
CA GLN A 44 1.22 -11.69 -29.37
C GLN A 44 -0.31 -11.70 -29.41
N GLY A 45 -0.94 -10.59 -29.06
CA GLY A 45 -2.40 -10.46 -28.99
C GLY A 45 -3.06 -11.07 -27.75
N ALA A 46 -2.31 -11.80 -26.92
CA ALA A 46 -2.82 -12.37 -25.67
C ALA A 46 -3.38 -11.27 -24.74
N ARG A 47 -4.49 -11.57 -24.07
CA ARG A 47 -5.04 -10.72 -23.01
C ARG A 47 -4.32 -11.06 -21.70
N VAL A 48 -3.55 -10.12 -21.17
CA VAL A 48 -2.68 -10.30 -20.02
C VAL A 48 -3.17 -9.43 -18.86
N LEU A 49 -3.24 -10.00 -17.67
CA LEU A 49 -3.48 -9.30 -16.42
C LEU A 49 -2.18 -9.20 -15.63
N ASP A 50 -1.83 -8.02 -15.15
CA ASP A 50 -0.75 -7.84 -14.17
C ASP A 50 -1.37 -7.47 -12.82
N LEU A 51 -1.23 -8.37 -11.85
CA LEU A 51 -1.70 -8.18 -10.49
C LEU A 51 -0.56 -7.70 -9.59
N ASN A 52 -0.76 -6.57 -8.91
CA ASN A 52 0.25 -5.93 -8.09
C ASN A 52 1.48 -5.46 -8.91
N PRO A 53 1.26 -4.74 -10.02
CA PRO A 53 2.29 -4.35 -11.00
C PRO A 53 3.32 -3.35 -10.46
N GLY A 54 3.03 -2.67 -9.33
CA GLY A 54 3.82 -1.53 -8.90
C GLY A 54 3.79 -0.42 -9.95
N VAL A 55 4.95 0.07 -10.38
CA VAL A 55 5.03 1.07 -11.45
C VAL A 55 4.84 0.49 -12.87
N GLY A 56 4.65 -0.85 -13.00
CA GLY A 56 4.25 -1.49 -14.26
C GLY A 56 5.40 -1.92 -15.17
N LEU A 57 6.58 -2.26 -14.66
CA LEU A 57 7.71 -2.70 -15.50
C LEU A 57 7.39 -3.99 -16.29
N ALA A 58 6.77 -4.99 -15.64
CA ALA A 58 6.37 -6.23 -16.30
C ALA A 58 5.21 -5.99 -17.28
N SER A 59 4.23 -5.15 -16.91
CA SER A 59 3.13 -4.71 -17.78
C SER A 59 3.67 -4.04 -19.05
N TRP A 60 4.63 -3.14 -18.90
CA TRP A 60 5.25 -2.45 -20.02
C TRP A 60 5.93 -3.40 -20.99
N GLN A 61 6.76 -4.32 -20.47
CA GLN A 61 7.43 -5.29 -21.32
C GLN A 61 6.44 -6.23 -22.02
N ALA A 62 5.36 -6.62 -21.33
CA ALA A 62 4.27 -7.40 -21.92
C ALA A 62 3.57 -6.66 -23.08
N ALA A 63 3.25 -5.38 -22.90
CA ALA A 63 2.65 -4.56 -23.94
C ALA A 63 3.58 -4.41 -25.16
N ARG A 64 4.88 -4.21 -24.94
CA ARG A 64 5.89 -4.17 -26.02
C ARG A 64 6.00 -5.47 -26.80
N SER A 65 5.70 -6.59 -26.18
CA SER A 65 5.64 -7.91 -26.84
C SER A 65 4.36 -8.11 -27.63
N GLY A 66 3.48 -7.12 -27.72
CA GLY A 66 2.22 -7.14 -28.45
C GLY A 66 1.05 -7.73 -27.68
N ALA A 67 1.14 -7.92 -26.37
CA ALA A 67 0.03 -8.33 -25.53
C ALA A 67 -0.92 -7.15 -25.22
N ARG A 68 -2.19 -7.47 -24.98
CA ARG A 68 -3.20 -6.53 -24.48
C ARG A 68 -3.24 -6.62 -22.95
N VAL A 69 -2.65 -5.64 -22.29
CA VAL A 69 -2.40 -5.68 -20.84
C VAL A 69 -3.42 -4.86 -20.08
N VAL A 70 -3.93 -5.43 -18.98
CA VAL A 70 -4.64 -4.74 -17.89
C VAL A 70 -3.80 -4.91 -16.63
N ALA A 71 -3.46 -3.81 -15.97
CA ALA A 71 -2.67 -3.79 -14.74
C ALA A 71 -3.51 -3.24 -13.59
N ILE A 72 -3.64 -4.00 -12.48
CA ILE A 72 -4.43 -3.62 -11.31
C ILE A 72 -3.51 -3.33 -10.12
N GLU A 73 -3.52 -2.08 -9.63
CA GLU A 73 -2.66 -1.60 -8.55
C GLU A 73 -3.50 -0.98 -7.43
N PRO A 74 -3.34 -1.42 -6.17
CA PRO A 74 -4.07 -0.87 -5.03
C PRO A 74 -3.39 0.36 -4.38
N SER A 75 -2.09 0.60 -4.60
CA SER A 75 -1.37 1.75 -4.04
C SER A 75 -1.57 2.99 -4.91
N ARG A 76 -2.01 4.08 -4.32
CA ARG A 76 -2.22 5.35 -5.02
C ARG A 76 -0.90 5.91 -5.56
N ALA A 77 0.17 5.84 -4.76
CA ALA A 77 1.51 6.28 -5.15
C ALA A 77 2.05 5.50 -6.36
N ALA A 78 1.93 4.17 -6.35
CA ALA A 78 2.36 3.33 -7.46
C ALA A 78 1.45 3.53 -8.69
N PHE A 79 0.15 3.64 -8.50
CA PHE A 79 -0.82 3.85 -9.58
C PHE A 79 -0.57 5.13 -10.39
N ARG A 80 -0.10 6.22 -9.76
CA ARG A 80 0.26 7.44 -10.49
C ARG A 80 1.38 7.22 -11.49
N ALA A 81 2.44 6.52 -11.11
CA ALA A 81 3.52 6.17 -12.02
C ALA A 81 3.08 5.12 -13.06
N LEU A 82 2.31 4.12 -12.63
CA LEU A 82 1.72 3.10 -13.50
C LEU A 82 0.85 3.72 -14.60
N SER A 83 0.00 4.69 -14.25
CA SER A 83 -0.89 5.37 -15.20
C SER A 83 -0.10 6.11 -16.29
N GLU A 84 1.01 6.74 -15.93
CA GLU A 84 1.88 7.41 -16.91
C GLU A 84 2.59 6.39 -17.81
N ASN A 85 3.08 5.28 -17.25
CA ASN A 85 3.65 4.19 -18.03
C ASN A 85 2.61 3.54 -18.96
N ALA A 86 1.38 3.35 -18.48
CA ALA A 86 0.28 2.82 -19.26
C ALA A 86 -0.09 3.72 -20.45
N ARG A 87 -0.17 5.04 -20.20
CA ARG A 87 -0.43 6.04 -21.23
C ARG A 87 0.63 6.03 -22.35
N VAL A 88 1.92 5.95 -21.96
CA VAL A 88 3.03 5.97 -22.92
C VAL A 88 3.13 4.67 -23.72
N GLN A 89 2.85 3.52 -23.10
CA GLN A 89 3.00 2.18 -23.72
C GLN A 89 1.71 1.62 -24.30
N GLY A 90 0.57 2.29 -24.10
CA GLY A 90 -0.70 1.88 -24.67
C GLY A 90 -1.32 0.64 -24.00
N PHE A 91 -1.18 0.50 -22.68
CA PHE A 91 -1.89 -0.52 -21.91
C PHE A 91 -2.87 0.10 -20.90
N GLU A 92 -3.73 -0.71 -20.31
CA GLU A 92 -4.74 -0.25 -19.36
C GLU A 92 -4.21 -0.36 -17.91
N ALA A 93 -4.30 0.74 -17.13
CA ALA A 93 -4.06 0.75 -15.70
C ALA A 93 -5.38 0.95 -14.94
N ARG A 94 -5.63 0.11 -13.94
CA ARG A 94 -6.80 0.19 -13.06
C ARG A 94 -6.39 0.31 -11.60
N LEU A 95 -7.02 1.24 -10.90
CA LEU A 95 -6.96 1.30 -9.45
C LEU A 95 -7.94 0.25 -8.90
N GLY A 96 -7.46 -0.72 -8.12
CA GLY A 96 -8.30 -1.82 -7.66
C GLY A 96 -7.55 -2.84 -6.82
N LEU A 97 -8.28 -3.83 -6.32
CA LEU A 97 -7.74 -4.95 -5.55
C LEU A 97 -7.61 -6.20 -6.43
N PRO A 98 -6.61 -7.07 -6.20
CA PRO A 98 -6.38 -8.25 -7.04
C PRO A 98 -7.62 -9.14 -7.24
N TRP A 99 -8.40 -9.32 -6.20
CA TRP A 99 -9.60 -10.19 -6.20
C TRP A 99 -10.83 -9.57 -6.89
N GLU A 100 -10.71 -8.35 -7.41
CA GLU A 100 -11.74 -7.70 -8.24
C GLU A 100 -11.51 -7.94 -9.73
N ALA A 101 -10.45 -8.65 -10.09
CA ALA A 101 -10.16 -8.99 -11.47
C ALA A 101 -11.30 -9.84 -12.09
N GLU A 102 -11.58 -9.59 -13.36
CA GLU A 102 -12.57 -10.33 -14.16
C GLU A 102 -12.18 -11.83 -14.24
N ALA A 103 -13.12 -12.70 -13.92
CA ALA A 103 -12.89 -14.14 -13.93
C ALA A 103 -12.83 -14.68 -15.37
N GLU A 104 -11.96 -15.69 -15.60
CA GLU A 104 -11.80 -16.44 -16.85
C GLU A 104 -11.64 -15.57 -18.11
N ALA A 105 -11.02 -14.40 -17.95
CA ALA A 105 -10.91 -13.39 -18.99
C ALA A 105 -9.51 -13.31 -19.64
N TYR A 106 -8.48 -13.86 -19.00
CA TYR A 106 -7.09 -13.63 -19.38
C TYR A 106 -6.38 -14.89 -19.83
N ASP A 107 -5.55 -14.75 -20.88
CA ASP A 107 -4.72 -15.83 -21.42
C ASP A 107 -3.45 -16.02 -20.55
N ALA A 108 -2.98 -14.94 -19.92
CA ALA A 108 -1.89 -14.99 -18.96
C ALA A 108 -2.09 -13.98 -17.81
N VAL A 109 -1.53 -14.32 -16.64
CA VAL A 109 -1.46 -13.43 -15.47
C VAL A 109 0.00 -13.30 -15.04
N LEU A 110 0.43 -12.07 -14.77
CA LEU A 110 1.70 -11.73 -14.16
C LEU A 110 1.46 -11.39 -12.68
N LEU A 111 2.30 -11.93 -11.79
CA LEU A 111 2.19 -11.65 -10.36
C LEU A 111 3.58 -11.65 -9.71
N VAL A 112 4.06 -10.48 -9.32
CA VAL A 112 5.15 -10.42 -8.35
C VAL A 112 4.56 -10.66 -6.96
N LEU A 113 4.97 -11.77 -6.31
CA LEU A 113 4.44 -12.18 -5.01
C LEU A 113 4.61 -11.06 -3.96
N PRO A 114 3.52 -10.49 -3.44
CA PRO A 114 3.57 -9.37 -2.50
C PRO A 114 3.76 -9.84 -1.05
N ALA A 115 4.85 -10.59 -0.80
CA ALA A 115 5.10 -11.26 0.48
C ALA A 115 5.26 -10.30 1.67
N GLU A 116 5.62 -9.05 1.40
CA GLU A 116 5.67 -7.96 2.38
C GLU A 116 4.29 -7.53 2.90
N ARG A 117 3.22 -7.89 2.18
CA ARG A 117 1.82 -7.61 2.56
C ARG A 117 1.18 -8.74 3.39
N GLY A 118 1.95 -9.74 3.77
CA GLY A 118 1.48 -10.87 4.57
C GLY A 118 0.92 -12.04 3.76
N THR A 119 0.78 -13.17 4.46
CA THR A 119 0.38 -14.46 3.84
C THR A 119 -1.02 -14.39 3.24
N ARG A 120 -1.99 -13.81 3.94
CA ARG A 120 -3.38 -13.69 3.45
C ARG A 120 -3.46 -12.93 2.13
N TYR A 121 -2.69 -11.84 1.99
CA TYR A 121 -2.67 -11.08 0.74
C TYR A 121 -2.07 -11.86 -0.42
N VAL A 122 -0.98 -12.62 -0.18
CA VAL A 122 -0.39 -13.48 -1.22
C VAL A 122 -1.37 -14.57 -1.63
N GLU A 123 -2.02 -15.25 -0.69
CA GLU A 123 -3.00 -16.30 -0.96
C GLU A 123 -4.22 -15.76 -1.71
N ALA A 124 -4.77 -14.63 -1.30
CA ALA A 124 -5.87 -13.96 -2.00
C ALA A 124 -5.47 -13.56 -3.44
N SER A 125 -4.23 -13.06 -3.63
CA SER A 125 -3.71 -12.70 -4.96
C SER A 125 -3.50 -13.93 -5.85
N LEU A 126 -2.99 -15.03 -5.31
CA LEU A 126 -2.85 -16.31 -6.05
C LEU A 126 -4.20 -16.88 -6.46
N ALA A 127 -5.18 -16.87 -5.54
CA ALA A 127 -6.54 -17.31 -5.85
C ALA A 127 -7.18 -16.41 -6.91
N ALA A 128 -7.03 -15.09 -6.80
CA ALA A 128 -7.51 -14.14 -7.79
C ALA A 128 -6.88 -14.38 -9.17
N ALA A 129 -5.56 -14.63 -9.22
CA ALA A 129 -4.84 -14.95 -10.46
C ALA A 129 -5.39 -16.22 -11.13
N GLY A 130 -5.57 -17.30 -10.36
CA GLY A 130 -6.14 -18.54 -10.88
C GLY A 130 -7.58 -18.39 -11.39
N ARG A 131 -8.39 -17.56 -10.72
CA ARG A 131 -9.77 -17.23 -11.14
C ARG A 131 -9.81 -16.39 -12.42
N ALA A 132 -8.89 -15.44 -12.54
CA ALA A 132 -8.83 -14.55 -13.70
C ALA A 132 -8.39 -15.24 -14.99
N LEU A 133 -7.61 -16.31 -14.88
CA LEU A 133 -7.15 -17.09 -16.02
C LEU A 133 -8.27 -17.87 -16.69
N LYS A 134 -8.24 -17.95 -18.02
CA LYS A 134 -8.98 -18.94 -18.81
C LYS A 134 -8.44 -20.35 -18.51
N PRO A 135 -9.20 -21.43 -18.75
CA PRO A 135 -8.67 -22.79 -18.74
C PRO A 135 -7.43 -22.90 -19.66
N GLY A 136 -6.34 -23.55 -19.18
CA GLY A 136 -5.06 -23.62 -19.88
C GLY A 136 -4.25 -22.33 -19.94
N GLY A 137 -4.75 -21.22 -19.37
CA GLY A 137 -4.01 -19.97 -19.27
C GLY A 137 -2.79 -20.04 -18.34
N LEU A 138 -1.83 -19.16 -18.51
CA LEU A 138 -0.53 -19.22 -17.83
C LEU A 138 -0.42 -18.18 -16.71
N LEU A 139 -0.08 -18.66 -15.51
CA LEU A 139 0.31 -17.79 -14.40
C LEU A 139 1.84 -17.69 -14.32
N TRP A 140 2.37 -16.50 -14.44
CA TRP A 140 3.77 -16.19 -14.20
C TRP A 140 3.93 -15.52 -12.82
N ILE A 141 4.66 -16.18 -11.91
CA ILE A 141 4.94 -15.66 -10.58
C ILE A 141 6.41 -15.37 -10.38
N ALA A 142 6.73 -14.22 -9.79
CA ALA A 142 8.08 -13.88 -9.36
C ALA A 142 8.15 -13.66 -7.85
N GLY A 143 9.25 -14.03 -7.21
CA GLY A 143 9.42 -13.84 -5.79
C GLY A 143 10.82 -14.12 -5.29
N SER A 144 11.05 -13.95 -3.99
CA SER A 144 12.33 -14.24 -3.33
C SER A 144 12.22 -15.47 -2.44
N LYS A 145 13.23 -16.36 -2.48
CA LYS A 145 13.36 -17.49 -1.55
C LYS A 145 13.32 -17.01 -0.08
N LYS A 146 13.98 -15.89 0.21
CA LYS A 146 14.02 -15.30 1.56
C LYS A 146 12.65 -14.83 2.04
N LYS A 147 11.69 -14.62 1.13
CA LYS A 147 10.31 -14.20 1.43
C LYS A 147 9.27 -15.28 1.10
N GLY A 148 9.68 -16.56 1.14
CA GLY A 148 8.76 -17.71 1.08
C GLY A 148 8.31 -18.11 -0.32
N PHE A 149 9.05 -17.79 -1.39
CA PHE A 149 8.71 -18.19 -2.77
C PHE A 149 8.35 -19.67 -2.90
N GLU A 150 9.15 -20.57 -2.33
CA GLU A 150 8.94 -22.03 -2.47
C GLU A 150 7.60 -22.48 -1.87
N ARG A 151 7.22 -21.92 -0.70
CA ARG A 151 5.92 -22.17 -0.08
C ARG A 151 4.78 -21.71 -0.98
N TYR A 152 4.83 -20.47 -1.45
CA TYR A 152 3.78 -19.90 -2.29
C TYR A 152 3.68 -20.57 -3.66
N PHE A 153 4.81 -20.98 -4.21
CA PHE A 153 4.82 -21.78 -5.45
C PHE A 153 4.17 -23.16 -5.24
N LYS A 154 4.43 -23.83 -4.10
CA LYS A 154 3.75 -25.08 -3.74
C LYS A 154 2.24 -24.87 -3.59
N THR A 155 1.81 -23.80 -2.92
CA THR A 155 0.40 -23.42 -2.81
C THR A 155 -0.24 -23.19 -4.19
N ALA A 156 0.41 -22.41 -5.04
CA ALA A 156 -0.08 -22.13 -6.39
C ALA A 156 -0.24 -23.42 -7.23
N ARG A 157 0.71 -24.35 -7.14
CA ARG A 157 0.63 -25.65 -7.81
C ARG A 157 -0.55 -26.49 -7.33
N SER A 158 -0.80 -26.47 -6.02
CA SER A 158 -1.93 -27.22 -5.44
C SER A 158 -3.29 -26.61 -5.82
N TRP A 159 -3.36 -25.31 -5.99
CA TRP A 159 -4.63 -24.60 -6.20
C TRP A 159 -4.98 -24.38 -7.66
N ILE A 160 -3.98 -24.23 -8.53
CA ILE A 160 -4.16 -23.76 -9.89
C ILE A 160 -3.81 -24.84 -10.91
N GLY A 161 -2.66 -25.53 -10.75
CA GLY A 161 -2.27 -26.60 -11.67
C GLY A 161 -0.76 -26.78 -11.78
N TYR A 162 -0.36 -27.53 -12.79
CA TYR A 162 1.05 -27.87 -13.01
C TYR A 162 1.92 -26.64 -13.20
N GLY A 163 3.10 -26.65 -12.62
CA GLY A 163 4.05 -25.54 -12.73
C GLY A 163 5.50 -25.94 -12.54
N ARG A 164 6.39 -25.13 -13.13
CA ARG A 164 7.84 -25.29 -13.04
C ARG A 164 8.53 -23.95 -12.79
N VAL A 165 9.71 -24.00 -12.17
CA VAL A 165 10.57 -22.82 -12.05
C VAL A 165 11.30 -22.61 -13.38
N GLU A 166 11.09 -21.46 -13.98
CA GLU A 166 11.63 -21.08 -15.29
C GLU A 166 12.97 -20.36 -15.18
N ALA A 167 13.17 -19.57 -14.12
CA ALA A 167 14.42 -18.85 -13.89
C ALA A 167 14.82 -18.77 -12.42
N ARG A 168 16.15 -18.74 -12.21
CA ARG A 168 16.78 -18.55 -10.88
C ARG A 168 17.91 -17.55 -11.01
N GLU A 169 17.85 -16.47 -10.21
CA GLU A 169 18.87 -15.43 -10.17
C GLU A 169 19.10 -14.99 -8.73
N GLY A 170 20.23 -15.38 -8.15
CA GLY A 170 20.48 -15.20 -6.72
C GLY A 170 19.32 -15.72 -5.84
N PRO A 171 18.71 -14.90 -4.99
CA PRO A 171 17.57 -15.30 -4.19
C PRO A 171 16.25 -15.28 -4.96
N TYR A 172 16.21 -14.73 -6.17
CA TYR A 172 14.99 -14.51 -6.94
C TYR A 172 14.64 -15.70 -7.81
N ARG A 173 13.35 -15.90 -8.03
CA ARG A 173 12.78 -17.01 -8.82
C ARG A 173 11.64 -16.47 -9.66
N VAL A 174 11.52 -17.02 -10.86
CA VAL A 174 10.33 -16.94 -11.68
C VAL A 174 9.83 -18.34 -11.95
N ALA A 175 8.54 -18.58 -11.80
CA ALA A 175 7.88 -19.81 -12.17
C ALA A 175 6.70 -19.54 -13.07
N VAL A 176 6.35 -20.53 -13.90
CA VAL A 176 5.16 -20.55 -14.72
C VAL A 176 4.29 -21.74 -14.31
N LEU A 177 2.98 -21.51 -14.25
CA LEU A 177 1.97 -22.54 -13.99
C LEU A 177 0.90 -22.47 -15.07
N GLU A 178 0.37 -23.63 -15.45
CA GLU A 178 -0.79 -23.75 -16.33
C GLU A 178 -2.06 -23.96 -15.49
N LYS A 179 -3.14 -23.26 -15.81
CA LYS A 179 -4.41 -23.41 -15.09
C LYS A 179 -5.10 -24.71 -15.45
N GLU A 180 -5.20 -25.61 -14.50
CA GLU A 180 -6.00 -26.86 -14.53
C GLU A 180 -7.25 -26.74 -13.64
N HIS A 181 -7.19 -25.92 -12.56
CA HIS A 181 -8.26 -25.75 -11.58
C HIS A 181 -8.54 -24.26 -11.32
N THR A 182 -9.77 -23.99 -10.91
CA THR A 182 -10.16 -22.65 -10.46
C THR A 182 -10.23 -22.63 -8.93
N PRO A 183 -9.30 -21.94 -8.25
CA PRO A 183 -9.29 -21.86 -6.80
C PRO A 183 -10.49 -21.05 -6.27
N ALA A 184 -10.98 -21.40 -5.09
CA ALA A 184 -11.88 -20.55 -4.34
C ALA A 184 -11.12 -19.34 -3.77
N LEU A 185 -11.75 -18.16 -3.74
CA LEU A 185 -11.20 -17.04 -2.96
C LEU A 185 -11.30 -17.37 -1.47
N PRO A 186 -10.22 -17.14 -0.70
CA PRO A 186 -10.30 -17.24 0.76
C PRO A 186 -11.24 -16.16 1.31
N PRO A 187 -11.74 -16.29 2.55
CA PRO A 187 -12.46 -15.23 3.23
C PRO A 187 -11.63 -13.96 3.23
N LEU A 188 -12.17 -12.88 2.62
CA LEU A 188 -11.44 -11.62 2.48
C LEU A 188 -11.61 -10.74 3.72
N TRP A 189 -12.84 -10.65 4.23
CA TRP A 189 -13.12 -9.83 5.40
C TRP A 189 -12.88 -10.58 6.70
N GLU A 190 -12.18 -9.91 7.62
CA GLU A 190 -12.07 -10.30 9.02
C GLU A 190 -12.45 -9.15 9.91
N ALA A 191 -12.73 -9.45 11.18
CA ALA A 191 -13.00 -8.46 12.20
C ALA A 191 -12.30 -8.82 13.50
N PHE A 192 -11.92 -7.81 14.26
CA PHE A 192 -11.45 -7.97 15.63
C PHE A 192 -11.94 -6.80 16.49
N GLU A 193 -12.00 -7.04 17.81
CA GLU A 193 -12.35 -5.99 18.76
C GLU A 193 -11.12 -5.53 19.54
N ALA A 194 -11.12 -4.25 19.89
CA ALA A 194 -10.12 -3.68 20.78
C ALA A 194 -10.72 -2.55 21.62
N GLU A 195 -10.22 -2.38 22.82
CA GLU A 195 -10.53 -1.24 23.66
C GLU A 195 -9.46 -0.16 23.53
N LEU A 196 -9.88 1.05 23.17
CA LEU A 196 -9.01 2.21 23.02
C LEU A 196 -9.64 3.40 23.75
N ARG A 197 -8.87 4.02 24.65
CA ARG A 197 -9.34 5.15 25.46
C ARG A 197 -10.68 4.88 26.18
N GLY A 198 -10.85 3.66 26.72
CA GLY A 198 -12.04 3.28 27.49
C GLY A 198 -13.29 3.03 26.65
N ARG A 199 -13.17 2.92 25.33
CA ARG A 199 -14.25 2.54 24.43
C ARG A 199 -13.86 1.33 23.60
N ARG A 200 -14.79 0.40 23.43
CA ARG A 200 -14.64 -0.77 22.55
C ARG A 200 -14.97 -0.39 21.11
N PHE A 201 -14.12 -0.85 20.18
CA PHE A 201 -14.26 -0.69 18.74
C PHE A 201 -14.20 -2.04 18.07
N THR A 202 -15.01 -2.23 17.03
CA THR A 202 -14.90 -3.34 16.10
C THR A 202 -14.19 -2.87 14.84
N PHE A 203 -13.04 -3.44 14.54
CA PHE A 203 -12.27 -3.15 13.34
C PHE A 203 -12.49 -4.21 12.28
N ARG A 204 -12.73 -3.77 11.04
CA ARG A 204 -12.82 -4.63 9.86
C ARG A 204 -11.49 -4.58 9.14
N THR A 205 -11.03 -5.71 8.61
CA THR A 205 -9.77 -5.78 7.86
C THR A 205 -9.92 -6.60 6.59
N LEU A 206 -9.10 -6.27 5.59
CA LEU A 206 -8.90 -7.02 4.35
C LEU A 206 -7.47 -7.57 4.32
N PRO A 207 -7.16 -8.58 3.47
CA PRO A 207 -5.80 -9.04 3.30
C PRO A 207 -4.85 -7.88 2.93
N GLY A 208 -3.69 -7.83 3.56
CA GLY A 208 -2.65 -6.83 3.32
C GLY A 208 -2.76 -5.54 4.12
N VAL A 209 -3.80 -5.37 4.91
CA VAL A 209 -3.95 -4.25 5.85
C VAL A 209 -2.93 -4.41 6.98
N PHE A 210 -2.26 -3.32 7.35
CA PHE A 210 -1.24 -3.33 8.40
C PHE A 210 -1.83 -3.75 9.75
N SER A 211 -1.10 -4.61 10.48
CA SER A 211 -1.50 -5.08 11.82
C SER A 211 -2.87 -5.81 11.87
N GLU A 212 -3.12 -6.69 10.89
CA GLU A 212 -4.33 -7.53 10.89
C GLU A 212 -4.56 -8.24 12.23
N GLY A 213 -5.79 -8.18 12.74
CA GLY A 213 -6.25 -8.91 13.93
C GLY A 213 -5.88 -8.29 15.28
N ARG A 214 -5.22 -7.15 15.32
CA ARG A 214 -4.92 -6.41 16.56
C ARG A 214 -4.59 -4.95 16.30
N VAL A 215 -4.75 -4.12 17.33
CA VAL A 215 -4.26 -2.73 17.27
C VAL A 215 -2.72 -2.73 17.39
N ASP A 216 -2.07 -1.95 16.51
CA ASP A 216 -0.64 -1.71 16.61
C ASP A 216 -0.31 -0.97 17.92
N PRO A 217 0.63 -1.49 18.75
CA PRO A 217 0.98 -0.86 20.01
C PRO A 217 1.50 0.58 19.89
N ALA A 218 2.11 0.94 18.76
CA ALA A 218 2.56 2.31 18.51
C ALA A 218 1.37 3.26 18.36
N SER A 219 0.33 2.85 17.61
CA SER A 219 -0.90 3.61 17.47
C SER A 219 -1.63 3.80 18.82
N ALA A 220 -1.68 2.75 19.64
CA ALA A 220 -2.26 2.84 20.97
C ALA A 220 -1.49 3.85 21.85
N LEU A 221 -0.15 3.80 21.85
CA LEU A 221 0.70 4.75 22.59
C LEU A 221 0.50 6.20 22.09
N LEU A 222 0.39 6.40 20.78
CA LEU A 222 0.12 7.72 20.21
C LEU A 222 -1.22 8.29 20.70
N LEU A 223 -2.27 7.49 20.69
CA LEU A 223 -3.58 7.88 21.21
C LEU A 223 -3.53 8.31 22.68
N GLU A 224 -2.77 7.60 23.53
CA GLU A 224 -2.61 7.96 24.94
C GLU A 224 -1.82 9.24 25.14
N ALA A 225 -0.88 9.56 24.27
CA ALA A 225 0.04 10.70 24.40
C ALA A 225 -0.50 12.00 23.82
N LEU A 226 -1.46 11.94 22.88
CA LEU A 226 -1.99 13.15 22.26
C LEU A 226 -3.00 13.88 23.18
N ILE A 227 -3.04 15.20 23.03
CA ILE A 227 -4.05 16.01 23.70
C ILE A 227 -5.42 15.73 23.08
N GLU A 228 -6.44 15.65 23.94
CA GLU A 228 -7.82 15.46 23.53
C GLU A 228 -8.24 16.56 22.56
N PRO A 229 -8.73 16.24 21.35
CA PRO A 229 -9.27 17.25 20.44
C PRO A 229 -10.55 17.87 21.00
N GLU A 230 -10.73 19.16 20.78
CA GLU A 230 -12.02 19.80 21.06
C GLU A 230 -13.11 19.19 20.17
N LYS A 231 -14.35 19.18 20.68
CA LYS A 231 -15.49 18.70 19.91
C LYS A 231 -15.66 19.52 18.62
N GLY A 232 -15.72 18.85 17.49
CA GLY A 232 -15.79 19.46 16.17
C GLY A 232 -14.45 19.93 15.60
N ALA A 233 -13.33 19.78 16.33
CA ALA A 233 -12.01 20.13 15.82
C ALA A 233 -11.66 19.32 14.57
N PRO A 234 -11.11 19.95 13.52
CA PRO A 234 -10.65 19.24 12.34
C PRO A 234 -9.33 18.51 12.64
N VAL A 235 -9.32 17.18 12.44
CA VAL A 235 -8.17 16.32 12.66
C VAL A 235 -7.83 15.58 11.40
N LEU A 236 -6.53 15.50 11.06
CA LEU A 236 -6.00 14.75 9.94
C LEU A 236 -5.22 13.53 10.45
N ASP A 237 -5.57 12.34 9.96
CA ASP A 237 -4.82 11.09 10.14
C ASP A 237 -4.09 10.75 8.83
N LEU A 238 -2.75 10.85 8.83
CA LEU A 238 -1.90 10.58 7.68
C LEU A 238 -1.38 9.14 7.74
N GLY A 239 -1.76 8.31 6.77
CA GLY A 239 -1.47 6.88 6.77
C GLY A 239 -2.36 6.12 7.74
N ALA A 240 -3.68 6.33 7.61
CA ALA A 240 -4.68 5.95 8.60
C ALA A 240 -4.87 4.43 8.76
N GLY A 241 -4.42 3.62 7.80
CA GLY A 241 -4.63 2.17 7.80
C GLY A 241 -6.13 1.84 7.87
N TYR A 242 -6.49 0.93 8.77
CA TYR A 242 -7.88 0.54 9.03
C TYR A 242 -8.60 1.45 10.05
N GLY A 243 -7.96 2.56 10.48
CA GLY A 243 -8.57 3.56 11.34
C GLY A 243 -8.25 3.46 12.85
N ALA A 244 -7.11 2.86 13.20
CA ALA A 244 -6.70 2.72 14.60
C ALA A 244 -6.60 4.06 15.36
N LEU A 245 -6.25 5.16 14.67
CA LEU A 245 -6.24 6.52 15.21
C LEU A 245 -7.56 7.26 14.89
N ALA A 246 -8.01 7.17 13.64
CA ALA A 246 -9.16 7.90 13.14
C ALA A 246 -10.46 7.63 13.94
N LEU A 247 -10.77 6.34 14.21
CA LEU A 247 -12.02 5.98 14.87
C LEU A 247 -12.11 6.48 16.32
N PRO A 248 -11.07 6.29 17.17
CA PRO A 248 -11.09 6.84 18.53
C PRO A 248 -11.20 8.37 18.56
N LEU A 249 -10.57 9.08 17.62
CA LEU A 249 -10.66 10.54 17.52
C LEU A 249 -12.06 11.00 17.09
N ALA A 250 -12.66 10.33 16.08
CA ALA A 250 -14.04 10.58 15.68
C ALA A 250 -15.03 10.30 16.82
N ALA A 251 -14.81 9.22 17.59
CA ALA A 251 -15.65 8.87 18.75
C ALA A 251 -15.60 9.91 19.87
N ARG A 252 -14.57 10.76 19.93
CA ARG A 252 -14.44 11.91 20.82
C ARG A 252 -15.07 13.19 20.26
N GLY A 253 -15.67 13.10 19.08
CA GLY A 253 -16.37 14.20 18.43
C GLY A 253 -15.51 15.08 17.53
N ALA A 254 -14.27 14.68 17.22
CA ALA A 254 -13.46 15.33 16.19
C ALA A 254 -14.07 15.11 14.80
N ARG A 255 -13.87 16.06 13.88
CA ARG A 255 -14.11 15.88 12.45
C ARG A 255 -12.84 15.32 11.82
N VAL A 256 -12.82 14.02 11.56
CA VAL A 256 -11.61 13.33 11.12
C VAL A 256 -11.61 13.17 9.60
N THR A 257 -10.55 13.68 8.96
CA THR A 257 -10.15 13.31 7.60
C THR A 257 -9.00 12.32 7.70
N ALA A 258 -9.10 11.19 7.02
CA ALA A 258 -8.14 10.10 7.09
C ALA A 258 -7.63 9.76 5.68
N LEU A 259 -6.33 9.89 5.48
CA LEU A 259 -5.67 9.64 4.19
C LEU A 259 -4.89 8.34 4.22
N GLU A 260 -5.05 7.52 3.19
CA GLU A 260 -4.38 6.24 3.09
C GLU A 260 -4.02 5.90 1.64
N ASP A 261 -2.80 5.39 1.42
CA ASP A 261 -2.28 5.03 0.09
C ASP A 261 -2.83 3.70 -0.43
N ASP A 262 -3.13 2.77 0.47
CA ASP A 262 -3.56 1.41 0.11
C ASP A 262 -5.08 1.28 0.08
N LEU A 263 -5.63 0.88 -1.06
CA LEU A 263 -7.08 0.76 -1.26
C LEU A 263 -7.75 -0.25 -0.32
N ALA A 264 -7.06 -1.35 0.05
CA ALA A 264 -7.62 -2.31 0.99
C ALA A 264 -7.77 -1.69 2.39
N SER A 265 -6.81 -0.86 2.79
CA SER A 265 -6.84 -0.11 4.05
C SER A 265 -7.93 0.95 4.06
N VAL A 266 -8.11 1.70 2.96
CA VAL A 266 -9.22 2.66 2.84
C VAL A 266 -10.57 1.98 3.03
N ARG A 267 -10.81 0.86 2.34
CA ARG A 267 -12.07 0.10 2.47
C ARG A 267 -12.25 -0.51 3.85
N ALA A 268 -11.16 -0.94 4.49
CA ALA A 268 -11.18 -1.43 5.86
C ALA A 268 -11.56 -0.32 6.84
N LEU A 269 -11.02 0.89 6.65
CA LEU A 269 -11.38 2.07 7.45
C LEU A 269 -12.85 2.45 7.28
N GLU A 270 -13.36 2.54 6.05
CA GLU A 270 -14.77 2.83 5.76
C GLU A 270 -15.70 1.81 6.42
N ALA A 271 -15.39 0.50 6.28
CA ALA A 271 -16.15 -0.56 6.91
C ALA A 271 -16.08 -0.52 8.45
N SER A 272 -14.90 -0.20 9.01
CA SER A 272 -14.73 -0.04 10.46
C SER A 272 -15.50 1.17 10.98
N ALA A 273 -15.49 2.29 10.27
CA ALA A 273 -16.26 3.49 10.65
C ALA A 273 -17.78 3.19 10.65
N ALA A 274 -18.28 2.53 9.61
CA ALA A 274 -19.67 2.12 9.52
C ALA A 274 -20.09 1.16 10.65
N GLU A 275 -19.27 0.13 10.96
CA GLU A 275 -19.51 -0.83 12.02
C GLU A 275 -19.63 -0.15 13.40
N ASN A 276 -18.84 0.89 13.65
CA ASN A 276 -18.85 1.65 14.91
C ASN A 276 -19.82 2.85 14.89
N ARG A 277 -20.56 3.06 13.79
CA ARG A 277 -21.47 4.21 13.59
C ARG A 277 -20.77 5.56 13.79
N LEU A 278 -19.58 5.69 13.19
CA LEU A 278 -18.76 6.90 13.24
C LEU A 278 -18.62 7.49 11.83
N GLU A 279 -18.57 8.81 11.77
CA GLU A 279 -18.28 9.54 10.55
C GLU A 279 -16.77 9.83 10.47
N VAL A 280 -16.13 9.32 9.42
CA VAL A 280 -14.72 9.57 9.06
C VAL A 280 -14.68 9.84 7.57
N ASP A 281 -14.06 10.94 7.17
CA ASP A 281 -13.80 11.25 5.77
C ASP A 281 -12.55 10.50 5.30
N ALA A 282 -12.74 9.25 4.87
CA ALA A 282 -11.69 8.37 4.39
C ALA A 282 -11.40 8.66 2.91
N ARG A 283 -10.13 8.96 2.58
CA ARG A 283 -9.73 9.28 1.21
C ARG A 283 -8.55 8.42 0.77
N HIS A 284 -8.65 7.83 -0.41
CA HIS A 284 -7.54 7.13 -1.05
C HIS A 284 -6.54 8.17 -1.59
N SER A 285 -5.38 8.29 -0.96
CA SER A 285 -4.45 9.40 -1.16
C SER A 285 -2.99 8.97 -1.01
N ASP A 286 -2.18 9.38 -1.96
CA ASP A 286 -0.73 9.37 -1.81
C ASP A 286 -0.31 10.62 -1.02
N VAL A 287 -0.06 10.44 0.27
CA VAL A 287 0.21 11.52 1.25
C VAL A 287 -0.93 12.54 1.25
N ASP A 288 -0.72 13.75 0.74
CA ASP A 288 -1.65 14.88 0.74
C ASP A 288 -2.39 15.09 -0.59
N GLU A 289 -2.25 14.18 -1.55
CA GLU A 289 -2.81 14.34 -2.92
C GLU A 289 -4.32 14.61 -2.93
N ALA A 290 -5.06 14.01 -1.98
CA ALA A 290 -6.51 14.15 -1.89
C ALA A 290 -6.97 15.35 -1.05
N LEU A 291 -6.06 16.17 -0.51
CA LEU A 291 -6.41 17.39 0.21
C LEU A 291 -6.56 18.57 -0.74
N LYS A 292 -7.51 19.43 -0.44
CA LYS A 292 -7.64 20.75 -1.10
C LYS A 292 -6.65 21.74 -0.48
N GLU A 293 -6.25 22.73 -1.25
CA GLU A 293 -5.25 23.71 -0.80
C GLU A 293 -5.68 24.54 0.41
N ASP A 294 -6.99 24.75 0.59
CA ASP A 294 -7.59 25.55 1.65
C ASP A 294 -7.95 24.74 2.91
N GLU A 295 -7.87 23.41 2.87
CA GLU A 295 -8.12 22.59 4.06
C GLU A 295 -7.09 22.86 5.16
N ARG A 296 -7.54 22.97 6.39
CA ARG A 296 -6.69 23.16 7.58
C ARG A 296 -7.18 22.31 8.73
N PHE A 297 -6.21 21.88 9.57
CA PHE A 297 -6.44 20.97 10.68
C PHE A 297 -5.85 21.52 11.99
N ALA A 298 -6.56 21.36 13.06
CA ALA A 298 -6.07 21.71 14.40
C ALA A 298 -5.04 20.69 14.91
N ILE A 299 -5.20 19.42 14.51
CA ILE A 299 -4.30 18.32 14.87
C ILE A 299 -4.02 17.47 13.64
N VAL A 300 -2.76 17.09 13.46
CA VAL A 300 -2.33 16.07 12.50
C VAL A 300 -1.65 14.94 13.27
N VAL A 301 -2.07 13.72 13.03
CA VAL A 301 -1.51 12.50 13.63
C VAL A 301 -0.96 11.58 12.54
N THR A 302 0.08 10.82 12.86
CA THR A 302 0.59 9.79 11.96
C THR A 302 1.36 8.67 12.68
N ASN A 303 1.15 7.44 12.22
CA ASN A 303 2.01 6.30 12.47
C ASN A 303 2.62 5.88 11.12
N PRO A 304 3.73 6.51 10.71
CA PRO A 304 4.25 6.33 9.36
C PRO A 304 4.77 4.91 9.11
N PRO A 305 4.74 4.40 7.86
CA PRO A 305 5.20 3.05 7.54
C PRO A 305 6.68 2.85 7.84
N PHE A 306 7.04 1.72 8.50
CA PHE A 306 8.42 1.42 8.93
C PHE A 306 9.10 0.32 8.12
N HIS A 307 8.41 -0.37 7.22
CA HIS A 307 8.83 -1.66 6.66
C HIS A 307 9.12 -1.68 5.15
N VAL A 308 9.12 -0.53 4.50
CA VAL A 308 9.44 -0.40 3.07
C VAL A 308 10.91 -0.02 2.93
N GLY A 309 11.69 -0.69 2.08
CA GLY A 309 13.17 -0.60 2.04
C GLY A 309 13.78 0.82 2.11
N GLY A 310 14.72 0.97 2.96
CA GLY A 310 15.66 2.06 3.26
C GLY A 310 15.33 3.50 2.81
N SER A 311 15.64 3.87 1.58
CA SER A 311 15.45 5.24 1.08
C SER A 311 13.99 5.65 0.89
N VAL A 312 13.11 4.71 0.54
CA VAL A 312 11.67 4.96 0.32
C VAL A 312 10.99 5.38 1.63
N ILE A 313 11.39 4.81 2.77
CA ILE A 313 10.83 5.16 4.09
C ILE A 313 11.12 6.62 4.44
N LEU A 314 12.35 7.08 4.22
CA LEU A 314 12.75 8.46 4.54
C LEU A 314 12.00 9.48 3.68
N ASP A 315 11.75 9.16 2.43
CA ASP A 315 11.07 10.07 1.51
C ASP A 315 9.58 10.19 1.85
N VAL A 316 8.91 9.09 2.19
CA VAL A 316 7.53 9.10 2.67
C VAL A 316 7.42 9.84 4.01
N ALA A 317 8.32 9.58 4.95
CA ALA A 317 8.31 10.26 6.25
C ALA A 317 8.53 11.79 6.10
N LYS A 318 9.46 12.21 5.22
CA LYS A 318 9.65 13.64 4.87
C LYS A 318 8.38 14.25 4.29
N ALA A 319 7.72 13.54 3.37
CA ALA A 319 6.48 13.99 2.78
C ALA A 319 5.38 14.15 3.84
N PHE A 320 5.23 13.19 4.79
CA PHE A 320 4.27 13.28 5.88
C PHE A 320 4.52 14.48 6.80
N VAL A 321 5.78 14.74 7.18
CA VAL A 321 6.14 15.89 8.04
C VAL A 321 5.86 17.22 7.31
N ASN A 322 6.19 17.31 6.01
CA ASN A 322 5.91 18.51 5.21
C ASN A 322 4.41 18.72 4.99
N ALA A 323 3.64 17.66 4.74
CA ALA A 323 2.19 17.71 4.61
C ALA A 323 1.56 18.15 5.93
N ALA A 324 1.99 17.59 7.06
CA ALA A 324 1.51 18.00 8.38
C ALA A 324 1.73 19.50 8.61
N TYR A 325 2.93 20.02 8.33
CA TYR A 325 3.22 21.45 8.47
C TYR A 325 2.36 22.31 7.55
N ARG A 326 2.20 21.91 6.28
CA ARG A 326 1.42 22.65 5.28
C ARG A 326 -0.05 22.79 5.69
N TYR A 327 -0.66 21.72 6.18
CA TYR A 327 -2.09 21.63 6.42
C TYR A 327 -2.52 21.89 7.87
N LEU A 328 -1.58 22.05 8.82
CA LEU A 328 -1.95 22.52 10.17
C LEU A 328 -2.36 23.99 10.17
N GLU A 329 -3.27 24.34 11.05
CA GLU A 329 -3.56 25.74 11.46
C GLU A 329 -2.38 26.34 12.21
N LYS A 330 -2.33 27.67 12.32
CA LYS A 330 -1.36 28.33 13.24
C LYS A 330 -1.69 27.92 14.68
N GLY A 331 -0.68 27.45 15.41
CA GLY A 331 -0.83 26.88 16.75
C GLY A 331 -1.34 25.43 16.75
N GLY A 332 -1.63 24.87 15.59
CA GLY A 332 -2.03 23.46 15.43
C GLY A 332 -0.89 22.50 15.79
N ARG A 333 -1.24 21.28 16.16
CA ARG A 333 -0.31 20.29 16.72
C ARG A 333 -0.12 19.10 15.81
N PHE A 334 1.13 18.72 15.63
CA PHE A 334 1.55 17.50 14.95
C PHE A 334 1.99 16.46 15.96
N TYR A 335 1.56 15.20 15.75
CA TYR A 335 2.01 14.04 16.53
C TYR A 335 2.43 12.91 15.60
N LEU A 336 3.61 12.37 15.87
CA LEU A 336 4.16 11.23 15.14
C LEU A 336 4.66 10.17 16.13
N VAL A 337 4.29 8.90 15.90
CA VAL A 337 4.87 7.79 16.66
C VAL A 337 5.91 7.05 15.83
N ALA A 338 7.00 6.65 16.46
CA ALA A 338 8.09 5.95 15.80
C ALA A 338 8.82 4.97 16.72
N ASN A 339 9.53 4.01 16.12
CA ASN A 339 10.54 3.24 16.85
C ASN A 339 11.64 4.17 17.38
N PRO A 340 12.19 3.93 18.58
CA PRO A 340 13.21 4.79 19.21
C PRO A 340 14.47 4.99 18.36
N PHE A 341 14.87 3.99 17.56
CA PHE A 341 16.05 4.08 16.69
C PHE A 341 15.85 4.94 15.44
N LEU A 342 14.61 5.26 15.06
CA LEU A 342 14.32 6.15 13.94
C LEU A 342 14.43 7.61 14.38
N LYS A 343 15.40 8.32 13.87
CA LYS A 343 15.69 9.72 14.24
C LYS A 343 14.85 10.68 13.41
N TYR A 344 13.57 10.84 13.76
CA TYR A 344 12.68 11.81 13.10
C TYR A 344 12.76 13.22 13.72
N GLU A 345 13.36 13.37 14.91
CA GLU A 345 13.51 14.66 15.58
C GLU A 345 14.20 15.72 14.71
N PRO A 346 15.38 15.46 14.08
CA PRO A 346 16.01 16.45 13.22
C PRO A 346 15.16 16.84 11.99
N LEU A 347 14.39 15.89 11.47
CA LEU A 347 13.49 16.15 10.35
C LEU A 347 12.33 17.07 10.78
N ILE A 348 11.66 16.75 11.90
CA ILE A 348 10.56 17.56 12.42
C ILE A 348 11.06 18.94 12.82
N GLU A 349 12.20 19.02 13.52
CA GLU A 349 12.84 20.29 13.90
C GLU A 349 13.15 21.17 12.68
N SER A 350 13.65 20.58 11.60
CA SER A 350 13.98 21.33 10.38
C SER A 350 12.76 21.95 9.68
N VAL A 351 11.58 21.38 9.85
CA VAL A 351 10.33 21.83 9.22
C VAL A 351 9.49 22.71 10.14
N PHE A 352 9.38 22.34 11.42
CA PHE A 352 8.54 23.02 12.41
C PHE A 352 9.28 24.06 13.24
N GLY A 353 10.63 24.01 13.31
CA GLY A 353 11.43 24.81 14.21
C GLY A 353 11.32 24.42 15.69
N ASN A 354 10.62 23.34 15.98
CA ASN A 354 10.45 22.79 17.31
C ASN A 354 10.08 21.31 17.25
N VAL A 355 10.49 20.54 18.26
CA VAL A 355 10.06 19.16 18.47
C VAL A 355 10.21 18.78 19.93
N LYS A 356 9.27 17.98 20.45
CA LYS A 356 9.33 17.43 21.81
C LYS A 356 9.00 15.95 21.78
N THR A 357 9.72 15.15 22.56
CA THR A 357 9.30 13.78 22.89
C THR A 357 8.29 13.87 24.03
N VAL A 358 7.02 13.62 23.74
CA VAL A 358 5.94 13.71 24.74
C VAL A 358 5.68 12.39 25.46
N ARG A 359 6.07 11.29 24.86
CA ARG A 359 6.08 9.95 25.47
C ARG A 359 7.24 9.12 24.92
N ALA A 360 7.88 8.35 25.76
CA ALA A 360 8.90 7.37 25.36
C ALA A 360 8.75 6.11 26.19
N ASP A 361 8.64 4.98 25.50
CA ASP A 361 8.58 3.64 26.04
C ASP A 361 9.17 2.68 24.99
N ARG A 362 8.51 1.59 24.66
CA ARG A 362 8.86 0.73 23.51
C ARG A 362 8.87 1.50 22.18
N TYR A 363 8.05 2.51 22.07
CA TYR A 363 8.00 3.50 20.99
C TYR A 363 8.16 4.90 21.57
N LYS A 364 8.43 5.88 20.71
CA LYS A 364 8.42 7.29 21.09
C LYS A 364 7.35 8.07 20.33
N VAL A 365 6.70 8.99 21.02
CA VAL A 365 5.76 9.94 20.42
C VAL A 365 6.43 11.30 20.42
N LEU A 366 6.56 11.85 19.22
CA LEU A 366 7.10 13.18 18.95
C LEU A 366 5.95 14.15 18.70
N ALA A 367 6.04 15.36 19.21
CA ALA A 367 5.08 16.42 18.97
C ALA A 367 5.79 17.70 18.54
N ALA A 368 5.13 18.45 17.65
CA ALA A 368 5.54 19.78 17.22
C ALA A 368 4.32 20.69 17.08
N THR A 369 4.54 22.00 17.06
CA THR A 369 3.50 23.03 16.89
C THR A 369 3.84 23.90 15.69
N ARG A 370 2.86 24.21 14.85
CA ARG A 370 3.02 25.12 13.70
C ARG A 370 2.99 26.58 14.11
#